data_1c46790bcb3222bc98e7796ae535520e
#
_entry.id   1c46790bcb3222bc98e7796ae535520e
#
_cell.length_a   1.000
_cell.length_b   1.000
_cell.length_c   1.000
_cell.angle_alpha   90.00
_cell.angle_beta   90.00
_cell.angle_gamma   90.00
#
_symmetry.space_group_name_H-M   'P 1'
#
loop_
_entity.id
_entity.type
_entity.pdbx_description
1 polymer ?
#
loop_
_entity_poly.entity_id
_entity_poly.type
_entity_poly.pdbx_seq_one_letter_code
_entity_poly.pdbx_strand_id
1 'polypeptide(L)'
;KENILSNVKIIFDKKEYIGNVDVILPKKRASKEHRLWFPSELVEELKQVFVMSHMRWIERELRKPYFKNPRKETKQLEREIPFWEFLDIEFDEGNKIFYLAAHYVQEPTFRELFKNISGTPKFKQIEDSILGKEGIRIYKQDWKNISEIETEIGASNVVYTLLDEKNKKLYIGESKELIPRLKAHIKNYSKWTHYRYDVLPLGTSTKERVAIEKMLIRSYATILKNKRSIITMNISDYELFNEKI
;
A
#
# COMPACT_ATOMS: atom_id res chain seq x y z
N LYS A 1 -10.34 15.38 24.28
CA LYS A 1 -11.06 14.38 23.49
C LYS A 1 -11.59 13.35 24.47
N GLU A 2 -12.91 13.27 24.65
CA GLU A 2 -13.54 12.18 25.37
C GLU A 2 -13.83 11.07 24.38
N ASN A 3 -13.15 9.92 24.50
CA ASN A 3 -13.53 8.73 23.78
C ASN A 3 -14.83 8.22 24.39
N ILE A 4 -15.91 8.17 23.64
CA ILE A 4 -17.18 7.63 24.11
C ILE A 4 -17.14 6.11 24.07
N LEU A 5 -16.60 5.55 23.02
CA LEU A 5 -16.46 4.11 22.83
C LEU A 5 -15.08 3.83 22.20
N SER A 6 -14.26 3.08 22.92
CA SER A 6 -13.02 2.51 22.41
C SER A 6 -13.24 1.05 22.03
N ASN A 7 -12.51 0.58 21.01
CA ASN A 7 -12.60 -0.80 20.54
C ASN A 7 -14.02 -1.22 20.11
N VAL A 8 -14.68 -0.37 19.30
CA VAL A 8 -15.96 -0.74 18.72
C VAL A 8 -15.74 -1.71 17.57
N LYS A 9 -16.56 -2.75 17.52
CA LYS A 9 -16.54 -3.73 16.44
C LYS A 9 -17.18 -3.14 15.21
N ILE A 10 -16.52 -3.31 14.08
CA ILE A 10 -17.00 -2.90 12.76
C ILE A 10 -17.02 -4.14 11.88
N ILE A 11 -18.12 -4.38 11.20
CA ILE A 11 -18.27 -5.49 10.25
C ILE A 11 -18.41 -4.92 8.86
N PHE A 12 -17.52 -5.32 7.96
CA PHE A 12 -17.56 -4.97 6.54
C PHE A 12 -17.17 -6.20 5.70
N ASP A 13 -17.99 -6.54 4.71
CA ASP A 13 -17.79 -7.71 3.83
C ASP A 13 -17.44 -9.01 4.60
N LYS A 14 -18.21 -9.29 5.67
CA LYS A 14 -18.04 -10.46 6.58
C LYS A 14 -16.74 -10.48 7.37
N LYS A 15 -15.91 -9.44 7.30
CA LYS A 15 -14.70 -9.28 8.09
C LYS A 15 -14.95 -8.38 9.29
N GLU A 16 -14.20 -8.63 10.36
CA GLU A 16 -14.27 -7.86 11.59
C GLU A 16 -13.07 -6.91 11.70
N TYR A 17 -13.36 -5.67 12.10
CA TYR A 17 -12.37 -4.62 12.34
C TYR A 17 -12.64 -3.99 13.70
N ILE A 18 -11.62 -3.38 14.27
CA ILE A 18 -11.73 -2.63 15.53
C ILE A 18 -11.51 -1.16 15.24
N GLY A 19 -12.53 -0.37 15.53
CA GLY A 19 -12.49 1.09 15.39
C GLY A 19 -12.72 1.81 16.73
N ASN A 20 -12.83 3.13 16.67
CA ASN A 20 -13.08 3.97 17.83
C ASN A 20 -14.15 5.03 17.51
N VAL A 21 -14.91 5.42 18.50
CA VAL A 21 -15.84 6.56 18.40
C VAL A 21 -15.38 7.67 19.33
N ASP A 22 -15.12 8.84 18.76
CA ASP A 22 -14.77 10.05 19.47
C ASP A 22 -15.94 11.04 19.48
N VAL A 23 -15.99 11.87 20.53
CA VAL A 23 -16.84 13.07 20.56
C VAL A 23 -15.99 14.30 20.36
N ILE A 24 -16.38 15.12 19.44
CA ILE A 24 -15.75 16.41 19.19
C ILE A 24 -16.77 17.51 19.35
N LEU A 25 -16.36 18.55 20.10
CA LEU A 25 -17.13 19.80 20.17
C LEU A 25 -16.48 20.80 19.19
N PRO A 26 -17.06 21.01 18.00
CA PRO A 26 -16.48 21.93 17.04
C PRO A 26 -16.54 23.37 17.57
N LYS A 27 -15.47 24.14 17.44
CA LYS A 27 -15.35 25.53 17.94
C LYS A 27 -16.46 26.49 17.44
N LYS A 28 -17.19 26.12 16.39
CA LYS A 28 -18.21 26.96 15.74
C LYS A 28 -19.61 26.35 15.72
N ARG A 29 -19.84 25.23 16.40
CA ARG A 29 -21.15 24.55 16.44
C ARG A 29 -21.56 24.28 17.86
N ALA A 30 -22.86 24.45 18.14
CA ALA A 30 -23.43 24.20 19.46
C ALA A 30 -23.64 22.69 19.76
N SER A 31 -23.57 21.83 18.76
CA SER A 31 -23.80 20.40 18.89
C SER A 31 -22.52 19.60 18.88
N LYS A 32 -22.45 18.55 19.71
CA LYS A 32 -21.39 17.56 19.70
C LYS A 32 -21.46 16.77 18.39
N GLU A 33 -20.29 16.49 17.80
CA GLU A 33 -20.14 15.60 16.67
C GLU A 33 -19.56 14.26 17.15
N HIS A 34 -20.18 13.15 16.76
CA HIS A 34 -19.65 11.80 16.95
C HIS A 34 -18.90 11.41 15.70
N ARG A 35 -17.68 10.92 15.86
CA ARG A 35 -16.84 10.47 14.73
C ARG A 35 -16.43 9.03 14.93
N LEU A 36 -16.81 8.19 13.99
CA LEU A 36 -16.34 6.82 13.88
C LEU A 36 -14.99 6.82 13.13
N TRP A 37 -13.98 6.28 13.77
CA TRP A 37 -12.63 6.13 13.22
C TRP A 37 -12.42 4.70 12.76
N PHE A 38 -12.10 4.56 11.48
CA PHE A 38 -11.78 3.28 10.87
C PHE A 38 -10.30 2.94 11.06
N PRO A 39 -9.96 1.66 11.30
CA PRO A 39 -8.58 1.22 11.27
C PRO A 39 -8.02 1.27 9.85
N SER A 40 -6.68 1.31 9.74
CA SER A 40 -5.99 1.47 8.44
C SER A 40 -6.34 0.37 7.45
N GLU A 41 -6.49 -0.85 7.92
CA GLU A 41 -6.83 -2.01 7.09
C GLU A 41 -8.20 -1.84 6.42
N LEU A 42 -9.20 -1.38 7.17
CA LEU A 42 -10.53 -1.11 6.63
C LEU A 42 -10.50 0.08 5.65
N VAL A 43 -9.72 1.12 5.96
CA VAL A 43 -9.57 2.28 5.04
C VAL A 43 -8.97 1.84 3.71
N GLU A 44 -7.95 0.99 3.71
CA GLU A 44 -7.35 0.48 2.47
C GLU A 44 -8.33 -0.41 1.69
N GLU A 45 -9.16 -1.19 2.37
CA GLU A 45 -10.21 -1.99 1.72
C GLU A 45 -11.30 -1.10 1.12
N LEU A 46 -11.77 -0.09 1.84
CA LEU A 46 -12.76 0.88 1.34
C LEU A 46 -12.26 1.66 0.12
N LYS A 47 -10.98 2.01 0.06
CA LYS A 47 -10.36 2.62 -1.13
C LYS A 47 -10.43 1.71 -2.36
N GLN A 48 -10.32 0.40 -2.16
CA GLN A 48 -10.43 -0.57 -3.25
C GLN A 48 -11.88 -0.80 -3.68
N VAL A 49 -12.83 -0.67 -2.76
CA VAL A 49 -14.26 -0.78 -3.05
C VAL A 49 -14.76 0.50 -3.73
N PHE A 50 -14.43 1.66 -3.18
CA PHE A 50 -14.82 2.98 -3.71
C PHE A 50 -13.73 3.54 -4.62
N VAL A 51 -13.40 2.79 -5.66
CA VAL A 51 -12.28 3.09 -6.55
C VAL A 51 -12.43 4.44 -7.23
N MET A 52 -13.62 4.79 -7.69
CA MET A 52 -13.85 6.05 -8.41
C MET A 52 -13.69 7.25 -7.49
N SER A 53 -14.23 7.18 -6.28
CA SER A 53 -14.06 8.22 -5.25
C SER A 53 -12.60 8.38 -4.86
N HIS A 54 -11.88 7.28 -4.72
CA HIS A 54 -10.44 7.31 -4.41
C HIS A 54 -9.63 7.92 -5.57
N MET A 55 -9.88 7.53 -6.81
CA MET A 55 -9.20 8.11 -7.98
C MET A 55 -9.48 9.60 -8.12
N ARG A 56 -10.73 10.06 -7.86
CA ARG A 56 -11.08 11.48 -7.84
C ARG A 56 -10.37 12.24 -6.73
N TRP A 57 -10.23 11.64 -5.56
CA TRP A 57 -9.45 12.23 -4.48
C TRP A 57 -7.97 12.42 -4.90
N ILE A 58 -7.34 11.42 -5.50
CA ILE A 58 -5.96 11.51 -6.04
C ILE A 58 -5.88 12.62 -7.09
N GLU A 59 -6.80 12.64 -8.05
CA GLU A 59 -6.84 13.70 -9.07
C GLU A 59 -6.89 15.10 -8.44
N ARG A 60 -7.77 15.28 -7.45
CA ARG A 60 -7.88 16.54 -6.71
C ARG A 60 -6.58 16.95 -6.08
N GLU A 61 -5.91 16.06 -5.36
CA GLU A 61 -4.66 16.37 -4.67
C GLU A 61 -3.54 16.69 -5.67
N LEU A 62 -3.46 15.99 -6.80
CA LEU A 62 -2.50 16.30 -7.87
C LEU A 62 -2.74 17.65 -8.55
N ARG A 63 -4.01 18.07 -8.68
CA ARG A 63 -4.37 19.36 -9.30
C ARG A 63 -4.29 20.54 -8.35
N LYS A 64 -4.36 20.32 -7.06
CA LYS A 64 -4.41 21.35 -6.00
C LYS A 64 -3.30 22.41 -6.07
N PRO A 65 -2.04 22.08 -6.36
CA PRO A 65 -0.96 23.08 -6.54
C PRO A 65 -1.21 24.05 -7.70
N TYR A 66 -2.02 23.67 -8.68
CA TYR A 66 -2.30 24.45 -9.89
C TYR A 66 -3.61 25.25 -9.81
N PHE A 67 -4.36 25.17 -8.72
CA PHE A 67 -5.60 25.87 -8.54
C PHE A 67 -5.35 27.38 -8.34
N LYS A 68 -5.99 28.20 -9.17
CA LYS A 68 -6.00 29.67 -9.01
C LYS A 68 -6.87 30.08 -7.82
N ASN A 69 -8.00 29.36 -7.62
CA ASN A 69 -8.90 29.55 -6.48
C ASN A 69 -9.21 28.19 -5.84
N PRO A 70 -8.37 27.72 -4.87
CA PRO A 70 -8.48 26.38 -4.32
C PRO A 70 -9.88 26.03 -3.78
N ARG A 71 -10.56 26.98 -3.12
CA ARG A 71 -11.90 26.73 -2.54
C ARG A 71 -12.97 26.49 -3.61
N LYS A 72 -12.95 27.30 -4.68
CA LYS A 72 -13.95 27.21 -5.75
C LYS A 72 -13.70 25.95 -6.61
N GLU A 73 -12.46 25.72 -6.98
CA GLU A 73 -12.10 24.61 -7.87
C GLU A 73 -12.21 23.26 -7.15
N THR A 74 -11.86 23.17 -5.86
CA THR A 74 -12.13 21.98 -5.05
C THR A 74 -13.62 21.66 -4.99
N LYS A 75 -14.47 22.66 -4.72
CA LYS A 75 -15.92 22.47 -4.69
C LYS A 75 -16.50 22.07 -6.04
N GLN A 76 -15.93 22.55 -7.13
CA GLN A 76 -16.33 22.14 -8.47
C GLN A 76 -16.01 20.68 -8.73
N LEU A 77 -14.78 20.24 -8.42
CA LEU A 77 -14.38 18.83 -8.53
C LEU A 77 -15.22 17.91 -7.64
N GLU A 78 -15.54 18.33 -6.42
CA GLU A 78 -16.41 17.57 -5.52
C GLU A 78 -17.83 17.38 -6.08
N ARG A 79 -18.36 18.34 -6.83
CA ARG A 79 -19.67 18.23 -7.51
C ARG A 79 -19.65 17.28 -8.71
N GLU A 80 -18.47 17.03 -9.26
CA GLU A 80 -18.29 16.11 -10.38
C GLU A 80 -18.12 14.65 -9.93
N ILE A 81 -18.04 14.40 -8.59
CA ILE A 81 -17.99 13.05 -8.06
C ILE A 81 -19.36 12.39 -8.28
N PRO A 82 -19.40 11.24 -8.94
CA PRO A 82 -20.65 10.49 -9.06
C PRO A 82 -21.16 10.11 -7.67
N PHE A 83 -22.42 10.45 -7.35
CA PHE A 83 -23.08 10.10 -6.08
C PHE A 83 -23.51 8.63 -5.99
N TRP A 84 -22.86 7.75 -6.67
CA TRP A 84 -23.21 6.33 -6.77
C TRP A 84 -22.37 5.44 -5.85
N GLU A 85 -21.29 6.00 -5.30
CA GLU A 85 -20.49 5.32 -4.29
C GLU A 85 -20.83 5.91 -2.92
N PHE A 86 -21.50 5.15 -2.07
CA PHE A 86 -21.80 5.54 -0.70
C PHE A 86 -21.70 4.36 0.25
N LEU A 87 -21.45 4.65 1.50
CA LEU A 87 -21.31 3.68 2.57
C LEU A 87 -22.52 3.80 3.49
N ASP A 88 -23.32 2.74 3.57
CA ASP A 88 -24.33 2.62 4.61
C ASP A 88 -23.65 2.22 5.91
N ILE A 89 -24.07 2.87 7.00
CA ILE A 89 -23.59 2.61 8.33
C ILE A 89 -24.79 2.35 9.23
N GLU A 90 -24.95 1.11 9.66
CA GLU A 90 -25.93 0.70 10.65
C GLU A 90 -25.26 0.45 12.00
N PHE A 91 -25.84 0.95 13.09
CA PHE A 91 -25.33 0.75 14.43
C PHE A 91 -26.27 -0.11 15.26
N ASP A 92 -25.78 -1.28 15.67
CA ASP A 92 -26.44 -2.11 16.66
C ASP A 92 -26.07 -1.62 18.06
N GLU A 93 -26.97 -0.90 18.68
CA GLU A 93 -26.78 -0.31 20.00
C GLU A 93 -26.64 -1.39 21.11
N GLY A 94 -27.34 -2.51 20.96
CA GLY A 94 -27.31 -3.61 21.94
C GLY A 94 -25.96 -4.31 22.01
N ASN A 95 -25.37 -4.60 20.86
CA ASN A 95 -24.09 -5.28 20.75
C ASN A 95 -22.91 -4.30 20.54
N LYS A 96 -23.17 -3.01 20.34
CA LYS A 96 -22.16 -1.97 20.05
C LYS A 96 -21.34 -2.29 18.80
N ILE A 97 -22.03 -2.76 17.75
CA ILE A 97 -21.43 -3.16 16.47
C ILE A 97 -21.87 -2.20 15.38
N PHE A 98 -20.92 -1.76 14.55
CA PHE A 98 -21.21 -1.05 13.31
C PHE A 98 -21.19 -2.04 12.15
N TYR A 99 -22.26 -2.09 11.38
CA TYR A 99 -22.34 -2.82 10.13
C TYR A 99 -22.17 -1.84 8.99
N LEU A 100 -21.24 -2.12 8.10
CA LEU A 100 -20.97 -1.30 6.92
C LEU A 100 -21.35 -2.06 5.67
N ALA A 101 -22.10 -1.39 4.78
CA ALA A 101 -22.41 -1.91 3.46
C ALA A 101 -22.05 -0.87 2.39
N ALA A 102 -21.25 -1.31 1.41
CA ALA A 102 -20.88 -0.47 0.28
C ALA A 102 -21.95 -0.54 -0.81
N HIS A 103 -22.39 0.62 -1.27
CA HIS A 103 -23.39 0.74 -2.34
C HIS A 103 -22.85 1.56 -3.50
N TYR A 104 -23.20 1.13 -4.71
CA TYR A 104 -22.99 1.90 -5.94
C TYR A 104 -24.14 1.63 -6.89
N VAL A 105 -24.61 2.69 -7.52
CA VAL A 105 -25.78 2.63 -8.42
C VAL A 105 -25.42 1.96 -9.74
N GLN A 106 -24.14 2.05 -10.14
CA GLN A 106 -23.63 1.43 -11.36
C GLN A 106 -22.24 0.90 -11.11
N GLU A 107 -22.01 -0.37 -11.38
CA GLU A 107 -20.65 -0.90 -11.37
C GLU A 107 -19.84 -0.26 -12.51
N PRO A 108 -18.70 0.37 -12.23
CA PRO A 108 -17.85 0.87 -13.29
C PRO A 108 -17.37 -0.29 -14.16
N THR A 109 -17.51 -0.15 -15.48
CA THR A 109 -17.07 -1.18 -16.46
C THR A 109 -15.60 -1.58 -16.29
N PHE A 110 -14.80 -0.70 -15.68
CA PHE A 110 -13.36 -0.89 -15.45
C PHE A 110 -12.99 -1.04 -13.98
N ARG A 111 -13.91 -1.41 -13.11
CA ARG A 111 -13.66 -1.50 -11.66
C ARG A 111 -12.46 -2.38 -11.32
N GLU A 112 -12.40 -3.59 -11.89
CA GLU A 112 -11.29 -4.51 -11.64
C GLU A 112 -9.95 -3.94 -12.15
N LEU A 113 -9.95 -3.25 -13.29
CA LEU A 113 -8.77 -2.56 -13.78
C LEU A 113 -8.29 -1.49 -12.80
N PHE A 114 -9.18 -0.62 -12.32
CA PHE A 114 -8.84 0.43 -11.35
C PHE A 114 -8.41 -0.16 -10.01
N LYS A 115 -9.05 -1.23 -9.55
CA LYS A 115 -8.66 -1.96 -8.35
C LYS A 115 -7.22 -2.50 -8.47
N ASN A 116 -6.92 -3.12 -9.60
CA ASN A 116 -5.59 -3.63 -9.89
C ASN A 116 -4.53 -2.51 -9.94
N ILE A 117 -4.85 -1.39 -10.60
CA ILE A 117 -3.95 -0.23 -10.66
C ILE A 117 -3.72 0.37 -9.28
N SER A 118 -4.78 0.61 -8.50
CA SER A 118 -4.69 1.23 -7.17
C SER A 118 -3.96 0.35 -6.15
N GLY A 119 -3.97 -0.97 -6.35
CA GLY A 119 -3.23 -1.94 -5.56
C GLY A 119 -1.73 -1.98 -5.87
N THR A 120 -1.28 -1.37 -6.98
CA THR A 120 0.12 -1.46 -7.39
C THR A 120 1.05 -0.64 -6.52
N PRO A 121 2.30 -1.10 -6.29
CA PRO A 121 3.30 -0.35 -5.55
C PRO A 121 3.56 1.04 -6.13
N LYS A 122 3.53 1.19 -7.45
CA LYS A 122 3.72 2.48 -8.13
C LYS A 122 2.62 3.48 -7.81
N PHE A 123 1.36 3.05 -7.80
CA PHE A 123 0.24 3.90 -7.42
C PHE A 123 0.33 4.31 -5.94
N LYS A 124 0.68 3.37 -5.07
CA LYS A 124 0.89 3.62 -3.65
C LYS A 124 2.04 4.59 -3.36
N GLN A 125 3.12 4.57 -4.16
CA GLN A 125 4.17 5.59 -4.08
C GLN A 125 3.62 7.00 -4.36
N ILE A 126 2.76 7.14 -5.38
CA ILE A 126 2.13 8.41 -5.72
C ILE A 126 1.22 8.87 -4.57
N GLU A 127 0.41 7.98 -4.04
CA GLU A 127 -0.45 8.26 -2.90
C GLU A 127 0.34 8.71 -1.66
N ASP A 128 1.42 8.02 -1.32
CA ASP A 128 2.29 8.38 -0.19
C ASP A 128 2.96 9.74 -0.39
N SER A 129 3.38 10.06 -1.62
CA SER A 129 3.94 11.38 -1.96
C SER A 129 2.90 12.49 -1.76
N ILE A 130 1.64 12.26 -2.17
CA ILE A 130 0.54 13.21 -1.98
C ILE A 130 0.22 13.42 -0.50
N LEU A 131 0.25 12.34 0.29
CA LEU A 131 -0.05 12.37 1.72
C LEU A 131 1.10 12.93 2.58
N GLY A 132 2.25 13.23 1.97
CA GLY A 132 3.44 13.62 2.70
C GLY A 132 3.94 12.56 3.67
N LYS A 133 3.65 11.30 3.40
CA LYS A 133 4.16 10.18 4.19
C LYS A 133 5.64 9.99 3.86
N GLU A 134 6.48 10.41 4.80
CA GLU A 134 7.92 10.20 4.73
C GLU A 134 8.26 8.82 5.30
N GLY A 135 9.30 8.21 4.76
CA GLY A 135 9.82 6.95 5.23
C GLY A 135 9.82 5.86 4.15
N ILE A 136 10.46 4.76 4.48
CA ILE A 136 10.48 3.57 3.62
C ILE A 136 9.18 2.82 3.89
N ARG A 137 8.32 2.71 2.89
CA ARG A 137 7.14 1.87 2.94
C ARG A 137 7.47 0.55 2.27
N ILE A 138 7.55 -0.48 3.10
CA ILE A 138 7.68 -1.85 2.62
C ILE A 138 6.27 -2.35 2.37
N TYR A 139 5.93 -2.58 1.10
CA TYR A 139 4.69 -3.27 0.76
C TYR A 139 4.94 -4.76 0.90
N LYS A 140 4.02 -5.46 1.56
CA LYS A 140 4.04 -6.92 1.57
C LYS A 140 3.99 -7.39 0.12
N GLN A 141 5.12 -7.86 -0.36
CA GLN A 141 5.28 -8.40 -1.69
C GLN A 141 5.46 -9.90 -1.56
N ASP A 142 4.56 -10.63 -2.17
CA ASP A 142 4.76 -12.06 -2.36
C ASP A 142 5.78 -12.29 -3.48
N TRP A 143 6.39 -13.46 -3.48
CA TRP A 143 7.24 -13.88 -4.59
C TRP A 143 6.39 -14.03 -5.84
N LYS A 144 6.81 -13.38 -6.92
CA LYS A 144 6.20 -13.48 -8.25
C LYS A 144 7.05 -14.35 -9.15
N ASN A 145 6.39 -15.09 -10.03
CA ASN A 145 7.11 -15.87 -11.04
C ASN A 145 7.76 -14.92 -12.04
N ILE A 146 8.95 -15.26 -12.54
CA ILE A 146 9.67 -14.43 -13.50
C ILE A 146 8.89 -14.23 -14.82
N SER A 147 8.00 -15.17 -15.18
CA SER A 147 7.14 -15.04 -16.36
C SER A 147 6.11 -13.92 -16.25
N GLU A 148 5.78 -13.49 -15.03
CA GLU A 148 4.82 -12.40 -14.79
C GLU A 148 5.39 -11.02 -15.09
N ILE A 149 6.69 -10.93 -15.41
CA ILE A 149 7.36 -9.64 -15.65
C ILE A 149 6.78 -8.87 -16.85
N GLU A 150 6.19 -9.58 -17.81
CA GLU A 150 5.60 -8.94 -18.99
C GLU A 150 4.29 -8.21 -18.65
N THR A 151 3.59 -8.66 -17.62
CA THR A 151 2.35 -8.03 -17.11
C THR A 151 2.59 -7.12 -15.91
N GLU A 152 3.83 -7.04 -15.42
CA GLU A 152 4.20 -6.21 -14.27
C GLU A 152 4.17 -4.74 -14.63
N ILE A 153 3.43 -3.94 -13.87
CA ILE A 153 3.35 -2.49 -14.04
C ILE A 153 4.66 -1.82 -13.61
N GLY A 154 5.39 -2.47 -12.71
CA GLY A 154 6.66 -1.99 -12.19
C GLY A 154 6.54 -0.98 -11.06
N ALA A 155 7.67 -0.48 -10.65
CA ALA A 155 7.81 0.56 -9.64
C ALA A 155 9.12 1.31 -9.83
N SER A 156 9.18 2.52 -9.28
CA SER A 156 10.40 3.33 -9.25
C SER A 156 11.01 3.29 -7.85
N ASN A 157 12.34 3.54 -7.76
CA ASN A 157 13.08 3.53 -6.50
C ASN A 157 12.87 2.25 -5.70
N VAL A 158 13.40 1.14 -6.20
CA VAL A 158 13.18 -0.18 -5.62
C VAL A 158 14.47 -0.83 -5.16
N VAL A 159 14.35 -1.68 -4.15
CA VAL A 159 15.29 -2.75 -3.87
C VAL A 159 14.58 -4.08 -4.18
N TYR A 160 15.22 -4.95 -4.93
CA TYR A 160 14.61 -6.18 -5.42
C TYR A 160 15.47 -7.39 -5.13
N THR A 161 14.82 -8.54 -5.08
CA THR A 161 15.45 -9.84 -4.88
C THR A 161 15.04 -10.77 -6.01
N LEU A 162 16.03 -11.47 -6.60
CA LEU A 162 15.83 -12.52 -7.59
C LEU A 162 16.17 -13.87 -6.97
N LEU A 163 15.41 -14.89 -7.30
CA LEU A 163 15.58 -16.24 -6.82
C LEU A 163 15.72 -17.22 -8.00
N ASP A 164 16.73 -18.07 -7.94
CA ASP A 164 16.86 -19.27 -8.76
C ASP A 164 16.67 -20.48 -7.84
N GLU A 165 15.47 -21.02 -7.82
CA GLU A 165 15.14 -22.15 -6.95
C GLU A 165 15.92 -23.42 -7.29
N LYS A 166 16.17 -23.65 -8.58
CA LYS A 166 16.85 -24.84 -9.05
C LYS A 166 18.33 -24.88 -8.62
N ASN A 167 19.02 -23.76 -8.79
CA ASN A 167 20.46 -23.66 -8.44
C ASN A 167 20.68 -23.04 -7.05
N LYS A 168 19.60 -22.79 -6.28
CA LYS A 168 19.64 -22.22 -4.93
C LYS A 168 20.45 -20.92 -4.86
N LYS A 169 20.18 -20.01 -5.79
CA LYS A 169 20.85 -18.71 -5.85
C LYS A 169 19.87 -17.60 -5.54
N LEU A 170 20.37 -16.60 -4.82
CA LEU A 170 19.65 -15.38 -4.50
C LEU A 170 20.52 -14.19 -4.91
N TYR A 171 19.89 -13.19 -5.53
CA TYR A 171 20.52 -11.93 -5.89
C TYR A 171 19.70 -10.77 -5.33
N ILE A 172 20.36 -9.80 -4.75
CA ILE A 172 19.76 -8.57 -4.27
C ILE A 172 20.34 -7.41 -5.08
N GLY A 173 19.49 -6.48 -5.49
CA GLY A 173 19.89 -5.30 -6.26
C GLY A 173 18.99 -4.10 -5.98
N GLU A 174 19.44 -2.93 -6.40
CA GLU A 174 18.67 -1.71 -6.41
C GLU A 174 18.38 -1.22 -7.82
N SER A 175 17.33 -0.46 -8.00
CA SER A 175 17.06 0.22 -9.28
C SER A 175 16.20 1.46 -9.10
N LYS A 176 16.43 2.45 -9.97
CA LYS A 176 15.50 3.56 -10.13
C LYS A 176 14.22 3.10 -10.82
N GLU A 177 14.32 2.20 -11.80
CA GLU A 177 13.20 1.65 -12.54
C GLU A 177 13.30 0.10 -12.55
N LEU A 178 12.28 -0.58 -12.04
CA LEU A 178 12.29 -2.03 -11.82
C LEU A 178 12.39 -2.82 -13.13
N ILE A 179 11.46 -2.61 -14.06
CA ILE A 179 11.27 -3.48 -15.22
C ILE A 179 12.48 -3.54 -16.15
N PRO A 180 13.10 -2.41 -16.57
CA PRO A 180 14.30 -2.46 -17.40
C PRO A 180 15.44 -3.24 -16.72
N ARG A 181 15.55 -3.12 -15.40
CA ARG A 181 16.60 -3.78 -14.63
C ARG A 181 16.40 -5.28 -14.54
N LEU A 182 15.16 -5.73 -14.28
CA LEU A 182 14.81 -7.15 -14.26
C LEU A 182 15.02 -7.80 -15.64
N LYS A 183 14.57 -7.15 -16.72
CA LYS A 183 14.79 -7.63 -18.10
C LYS A 183 16.28 -7.77 -18.43
N ALA A 184 17.11 -6.85 -17.98
CA ALA A 184 18.58 -6.96 -18.14
C ALA A 184 19.15 -8.16 -17.39
N HIS A 185 18.67 -8.43 -16.17
CA HIS A 185 19.10 -9.61 -15.41
C HIS A 185 18.69 -10.93 -16.09
N ILE A 186 17.46 -11.00 -16.60
CA ILE A 186 16.96 -12.20 -17.31
C ILE A 186 17.81 -12.46 -18.57
N LYS A 187 18.13 -11.40 -19.31
CA LYS A 187 19.00 -11.52 -20.48
C LYS A 187 20.39 -12.07 -20.14
N ASN A 188 20.96 -11.62 -19.02
CA ASN A 188 22.31 -12.04 -18.59
C ASN A 188 22.33 -13.43 -17.91
N TYR A 189 21.21 -13.81 -17.27
CA TYR A 189 21.08 -15.07 -16.57
C TYR A 189 19.63 -15.56 -16.62
N SER A 190 19.32 -16.46 -17.56
CA SER A 190 17.96 -16.91 -17.86
C SER A 190 17.38 -17.93 -16.86
N LYS A 191 18.12 -18.25 -15.76
CA LYS A 191 17.69 -19.27 -14.79
C LYS A 191 16.95 -18.71 -13.59
N TRP A 192 16.71 -17.39 -13.53
CA TRP A 192 15.86 -16.82 -12.50
C TRP A 192 14.45 -17.39 -12.59
N THR A 193 13.88 -17.80 -11.44
CA THR A 193 12.53 -18.39 -11.36
C THR A 193 11.54 -17.42 -10.76
N HIS A 194 11.94 -16.64 -9.75
CA HIS A 194 11.08 -15.72 -9.06
C HIS A 194 11.76 -14.37 -8.80
N TYR A 195 10.93 -13.35 -8.56
CA TYR A 195 11.37 -12.04 -8.10
C TYR A 195 10.40 -11.49 -7.05
N ARG A 196 10.92 -10.61 -6.21
CA ARG A 196 10.12 -9.71 -5.36
C ARG A 196 10.86 -8.38 -5.25
N TYR A 197 10.15 -7.35 -4.85
CA TYR A 197 10.76 -6.03 -4.67
C TYR A 197 10.08 -5.24 -3.57
N ASP A 198 10.85 -4.39 -2.91
CA ASP A 198 10.40 -3.42 -1.92
C ASP A 198 10.52 -2.02 -2.52
N VAL A 199 9.46 -1.23 -2.35
CA VAL A 199 9.36 0.10 -2.95
C VAL A 199 9.77 1.14 -1.93
N LEU A 200 10.70 1.99 -2.32
CA LEU A 200 11.20 3.11 -1.52
C LEU A 200 10.47 4.39 -1.87
N PRO A 201 10.48 5.44 -1.00
CA PRO A 201 9.91 6.73 -1.32
C PRO A 201 10.42 7.32 -2.63
N LEU A 202 9.60 8.08 -3.35
CA LEU A 202 9.96 8.67 -4.64
C LEU A 202 11.21 9.57 -4.56
N GLY A 203 11.39 10.26 -3.44
CA GLY A 203 12.55 11.13 -3.18
C GLY A 203 13.86 10.41 -2.84
N THR A 204 13.84 9.07 -2.72
CA THR A 204 15.04 8.30 -2.34
C THR A 204 16.15 8.47 -3.37
N SER A 205 17.28 8.98 -2.93
CA SER A 205 18.46 9.17 -3.77
C SER A 205 19.13 7.84 -4.14
N THR A 206 19.93 7.86 -5.19
CA THR A 206 20.73 6.69 -5.57
C THR A 206 21.68 6.23 -4.44
N LYS A 207 22.24 7.19 -3.69
CA LYS A 207 23.13 6.89 -2.56
C LYS A 207 22.42 6.10 -1.46
N GLU A 208 21.18 6.49 -1.15
CA GLU A 208 20.35 5.81 -0.15
C GLU A 208 19.93 4.43 -0.64
N ARG A 209 19.49 4.28 -1.90
CA ARG A 209 19.17 2.96 -2.47
C ARG A 209 20.35 1.99 -2.39
N VAL A 210 21.53 2.44 -2.80
CA VAL A 210 22.77 1.64 -2.73
C VAL A 210 23.12 1.30 -1.27
N ALA A 211 22.88 2.20 -0.32
CA ALA A 211 23.12 1.92 1.10
C ALA A 211 22.20 0.82 1.62
N ILE A 212 20.91 0.87 1.27
CA ILE A 212 19.90 -0.14 1.64
C ILE A 212 20.25 -1.49 0.99
N GLU A 213 20.56 -1.50 -0.30
CA GLU A 213 21.03 -2.71 -1.00
C GLU A 213 22.20 -3.36 -0.28
N LYS A 214 23.24 -2.58 0.05
CA LYS A 214 24.42 -3.09 0.77
C LYS A 214 24.08 -3.64 2.15
N MET A 215 23.16 -2.98 2.86
CA MET A 215 22.68 -3.44 4.16
C MET A 215 22.00 -4.80 4.03
N LEU A 216 21.10 -4.97 3.07
CA LEU A 216 20.41 -6.23 2.80
C LEU A 216 21.39 -7.33 2.39
N ILE A 217 22.32 -7.04 1.46
CA ILE A 217 23.35 -8.00 1.05
C ILE A 217 24.16 -8.47 2.27
N ARG A 218 24.55 -7.58 3.15
CA ARG A 218 25.31 -7.93 4.38
C ARG A 218 24.49 -8.80 5.31
N SER A 219 23.21 -8.46 5.51
CA SER A 219 22.30 -9.22 6.36
C SER A 219 22.13 -10.66 5.82
N TYR A 220 21.87 -10.81 4.54
CA TYR A 220 21.74 -12.13 3.93
C TYR A 220 23.07 -12.90 3.90
N ALA A 221 24.22 -12.21 3.74
CA ALA A 221 25.53 -12.85 3.71
C ALA A 221 25.92 -13.49 5.05
N THR A 222 25.31 -13.09 6.15
CA THR A 222 25.56 -13.71 7.47
C THR A 222 24.80 -15.02 7.68
N ILE A 223 23.71 -15.22 6.92
CA ILE A 223 22.79 -16.37 7.10
C ILE A 223 22.77 -17.31 5.89
N LEU A 224 23.20 -16.84 4.71
CA LEU A 224 23.26 -17.64 3.49
C LEU A 224 24.70 -17.95 3.11
N LYS A 225 24.90 -19.14 2.53
CA LYS A 225 26.21 -19.54 1.98
C LYS A 225 26.65 -18.55 0.90
N ASN A 226 27.82 -17.97 1.06
CA ASN A 226 28.43 -17.11 0.07
C ASN A 226 29.92 -17.40 -0.10
N LYS A 227 30.55 -16.86 -1.14
CA LYS A 227 31.99 -17.13 -1.47
C LYS A 227 32.98 -16.70 -0.38
N ARG A 228 32.55 -15.87 0.57
CA ARG A 228 33.40 -15.27 1.62
C ARG A 228 33.05 -15.74 3.02
N SER A 229 31.97 -16.47 3.19
CA SER A 229 31.49 -16.95 4.50
C SER A 229 31.88 -18.40 4.72
N ILE A 230 32.50 -18.67 5.84
CA ILE A 230 32.85 -20.02 6.28
C ILE A 230 31.70 -20.67 7.05
N ILE A 231 30.84 -19.85 7.68
CA ILE A 231 29.74 -20.32 8.53
C ILE A 231 28.44 -20.12 7.78
N THR A 232 27.72 -21.20 7.56
CA THR A 232 26.33 -21.16 7.08
C THR A 232 25.42 -21.70 8.15
N MET A 233 24.47 -20.91 8.59
CA MET A 233 23.36 -21.42 9.39
C MET A 233 22.28 -21.95 8.44
N ASN A 234 21.69 -23.09 8.77
CA ASN A 234 20.45 -23.51 8.13
C ASN A 234 19.30 -22.71 8.76
N ILE A 235 18.81 -21.70 8.04
CA ILE A 235 17.76 -20.80 8.54
C ILE A 235 16.36 -21.37 8.40
N SER A 236 16.17 -22.51 7.76
CA SER A 236 14.85 -23.14 7.59
C SER A 236 14.20 -23.52 8.93
N ASP A 237 15.01 -23.70 9.98
CA ASP A 237 14.56 -24.11 11.31
C ASP A 237 14.31 -22.91 12.24
N TYR A 238 14.51 -21.68 11.75
CA TYR A 238 14.31 -20.46 12.52
C TYR A 238 13.02 -19.74 12.09
N GLU A 239 12.27 -19.27 13.07
CA GLU A 239 11.08 -18.47 12.89
C GLU A 239 11.37 -16.98 13.13
N LEU A 240 10.80 -16.11 12.33
CA LEU A 240 10.91 -14.67 12.55
C LEU A 240 9.96 -14.26 13.70
N PHE A 241 10.54 -13.90 14.83
CA PHE A 241 9.80 -13.55 16.06
C PHE A 241 9.23 -12.11 16.07
N ASN A 242 9.45 -11.34 15.04
CA ASN A 242 8.93 -9.97 14.94
C ASN A 242 7.42 -9.97 14.73
N GLU A 243 6.67 -9.30 15.61
CA GLU A 243 5.21 -9.15 15.50
C GLU A 243 4.78 -8.11 14.45
N LYS A 244 5.70 -7.21 14.07
CA LYS A 244 5.47 -6.16 13.06
C LYS A 244 6.41 -6.36 11.89
N ILE A 245 5.85 -6.66 10.74
CA ILE A 245 6.56 -6.74 9.45
C ILE A 245 6.13 -5.59 8.57
#